data_8a973665ce4fb5870a0ba33f21caa986
#
_entry.id   8a973665ce4fb5870a0ba33f21caa986
#
_cell.length_a   1.000
_cell.length_b   1.000
_cell.length_c   1.000
_cell.angle_alpha   90.00
_cell.angle_beta   90.00
_cell.angle_gamma   90.00
#
_symmetry.space_group_name_H-M   'P 1'
#
loop_
_entity.id
_entity.type
_entity.pdbx_description
1 polymer ?
#
loop_
_entity_poly.entity_id
_entity_poly.type
_entity_poly.pdbx_seq_one_letter_code
_entity_poly.pdbx_strand_id
1 'polypeptide(L)'
;QVKLLWRMSDEPILCFDGDSAGRKAAFRAVDTALPLLEPGRSLAFAFLPDGLDPDDLVRQQGPEAMEGILGRARPLAEVLFDREWSTGDWSTPERRAGLEKQLRECVSKIADPAIRGHYAQDFAQRLRAKWGEQGKWNGQGKAASGSPARPSQTQPGGRQTSWPNKFAGNGQGGRGNQRFNNMPPGRPNPSSSLLKSSLVSGDAIAAPYRE
;
A
#
# COMPACT_ATOMS: atom_id res chain seq x y z
N GLN A 1 -22.89 12.73 3.83
CA GLN A 1 -22.43 13.46 2.62
C GLN A 1 -21.55 12.57 1.73
N VAL A 2 -20.48 11.92 2.25
CA VAL A 2 -19.59 11.05 1.44
C VAL A 2 -20.35 9.96 0.68
N LYS A 3 -21.31 9.28 1.32
CA LYS A 3 -22.16 8.27 0.66
C LYS A 3 -23.03 8.83 -0.48
N LEU A 4 -23.37 10.12 -0.43
CA LEU A 4 -24.09 10.76 -1.54
C LEU A 4 -23.18 11.01 -2.74
N LEU A 5 -21.92 11.37 -2.51
CA LEU A 5 -20.94 11.53 -3.58
C LEU A 5 -20.69 10.19 -4.30
N TRP A 6 -20.61 9.09 -3.56
CA TRP A 6 -20.47 7.75 -4.14
C TRP A 6 -21.70 7.23 -4.90
N ARG A 7 -22.82 7.92 -4.85
CA ARG A 7 -23.96 7.65 -5.74
C ARG A 7 -23.75 8.25 -7.14
N MET A 8 -22.87 9.24 -7.24
CA MET A 8 -22.59 9.97 -8.49
C MET A 8 -21.33 9.43 -9.18
N SER A 9 -20.32 9.04 -8.41
CA SER A 9 -19.04 8.51 -8.92
C SER A 9 -18.42 7.59 -7.87
N ASP A 10 -17.76 6.52 -8.30
CA ASP A 10 -17.04 5.62 -7.40
C ASP A 10 -15.77 6.29 -6.82
N GLU A 11 -15.20 7.28 -7.51
CA GLU A 11 -14.05 8.06 -7.07
C GLU A 11 -14.28 9.56 -7.34
N PRO A 12 -15.11 10.24 -6.54
CA PRO A 12 -15.30 11.68 -6.68
C PRO A 12 -14.05 12.45 -6.26
N ILE A 13 -13.76 13.53 -7.00
CA ILE A 13 -12.67 14.45 -6.68
C ILE A 13 -13.22 15.56 -5.78
N LEU A 14 -12.61 15.70 -4.61
CA LEU A 14 -12.88 16.79 -3.68
C LEU A 14 -11.88 17.93 -3.90
N CYS A 15 -12.36 19.10 -4.23
CA CYS A 15 -11.54 20.28 -4.44
C CYS A 15 -11.49 21.12 -3.16
N PHE A 16 -10.30 21.52 -2.75
CA PHE A 16 -10.04 22.33 -1.56
C PHE A 16 -9.12 23.51 -1.89
N ASP A 17 -9.29 24.59 -1.19
CA ASP A 17 -8.37 25.73 -1.25
C ASP A 17 -6.95 25.31 -0.84
N GLY A 18 -5.94 25.90 -1.45
CA GLY A 18 -4.55 25.57 -1.19
C GLY A 18 -4.04 26.01 0.18
N ASP A 19 -4.81 26.85 0.89
CA ASP A 19 -4.46 27.41 2.17
C ASP A 19 -4.50 26.40 3.34
N SER A 20 -4.14 26.87 4.52
CA SER A 20 -4.12 26.03 5.73
C SER A 20 -5.51 25.58 6.17
N ALA A 21 -6.58 26.36 5.88
CA ALA A 21 -7.96 26.03 6.23
C ALA A 21 -8.50 24.95 5.30
N GLY A 22 -8.27 25.07 3.98
CA GLY A 22 -8.61 24.06 2.99
C GLY A 22 -7.91 22.72 3.24
N ARG A 23 -6.61 22.74 3.60
CA ARG A 23 -5.88 21.52 4.00
C ARG A 23 -6.49 20.86 5.25
N LYS A 24 -6.86 21.65 6.27
CA LYS A 24 -7.56 21.11 7.46
C LYS A 24 -8.93 20.55 7.11
N ALA A 25 -9.63 21.15 6.15
CA ALA A 25 -10.92 20.64 5.66
C ALA A 25 -10.73 19.31 4.92
N ALA A 26 -9.71 19.21 4.06
CA ALA A 26 -9.35 17.96 3.39
C ALA A 26 -9.03 16.84 4.39
N PHE A 27 -8.26 17.12 5.44
CA PHE A 27 -7.92 16.13 6.47
C PHE A 27 -9.16 15.67 7.25
N ARG A 28 -10.10 16.56 7.53
CA ARG A 28 -11.41 16.17 8.12
C ARG A 28 -12.22 15.29 7.17
N ALA A 29 -12.18 15.58 5.87
CA ALA A 29 -12.84 14.74 4.87
C ALA A 29 -12.22 13.34 4.83
N VAL A 30 -10.88 13.22 4.89
CA VAL A 30 -10.19 11.93 5.03
C VAL A 30 -10.68 11.17 6.26
N ASP A 31 -10.65 11.78 7.45
CA ASP A 31 -11.07 11.10 8.69
C ASP A 31 -12.55 10.67 8.66
N THR A 32 -13.41 11.43 7.98
CA THR A 32 -14.82 11.10 7.79
C THR A 32 -15.01 9.94 6.83
N ALA A 33 -14.18 9.84 5.80
CA ALA A 33 -14.29 8.83 4.76
C ALA A 33 -13.75 7.47 5.18
N LEU A 34 -12.66 7.43 5.97
CA LEU A 34 -11.97 6.19 6.36
C LEU A 34 -12.90 5.08 6.86
N PRO A 35 -13.82 5.33 7.82
CA PRO A 35 -14.72 4.27 8.31
C PRO A 35 -15.81 3.87 7.31
N LEU A 36 -15.98 4.64 6.24
CA LEU A 36 -17.04 4.45 5.25
C LEU A 36 -16.53 3.82 3.96
N LEU A 37 -15.22 3.59 3.84
CA LEU A 37 -14.62 3.01 2.63
C LEU A 37 -15.19 1.62 2.36
N GLU A 38 -15.59 1.41 1.10
CA GLU A 38 -16.10 0.15 0.57
C GLU A 38 -15.26 -0.28 -0.63
N PRO A 39 -15.12 -1.59 -0.92
CA PRO A 39 -14.40 -2.05 -2.10
C PRO A 39 -14.92 -1.40 -3.39
N GLY A 40 -13.99 -0.89 -4.20
CA GLY A 40 -14.32 -0.16 -5.44
C GLY A 40 -14.66 1.31 -5.26
N ARG A 41 -14.71 1.83 -4.02
CA ARG A 41 -14.99 3.25 -3.74
C ARG A 41 -13.83 3.94 -3.06
N SER A 42 -13.49 5.13 -3.55
CA SER A 42 -12.43 5.96 -3.00
C SER A 42 -12.80 7.44 -3.05
N LEU A 43 -11.85 8.30 -2.70
CA LEU A 43 -11.89 9.73 -2.90
C LEU A 43 -10.56 10.19 -3.45
N ALA A 44 -10.59 11.16 -4.35
CA ALA A 44 -9.42 11.90 -4.78
C ALA A 44 -9.50 13.35 -4.29
N PHE A 45 -8.37 13.98 -4.09
CA PHE A 45 -8.23 15.31 -3.51
C PHE A 45 -7.46 16.22 -4.46
N ALA A 46 -8.07 17.30 -4.87
CA ALA A 46 -7.44 18.35 -5.64
C ALA A 46 -7.24 19.59 -4.74
N PHE A 47 -6.07 20.18 -4.79
CA PHE A 47 -5.76 21.40 -4.04
C PHE A 47 -5.52 22.53 -5.02
N LEU A 48 -6.24 23.63 -4.82
CA LEU A 48 -6.06 24.84 -5.59
C LEU A 48 -4.77 25.56 -5.19
N PRO A 49 -4.24 26.45 -6.03
CA PRO A 49 -3.19 27.36 -5.62
C PRO A 49 -3.61 28.25 -4.46
N ASP A 50 -2.64 28.64 -3.61
CA ASP A 50 -2.91 29.50 -2.46
C ASP A 50 -3.57 30.80 -2.88
N GLY A 51 -4.68 31.16 -2.21
CA GLY A 51 -5.39 32.42 -2.42
C GLY A 51 -6.33 32.47 -3.62
N LEU A 52 -6.53 31.36 -4.31
CA LEU A 52 -7.50 31.27 -5.41
C LEU A 52 -8.63 30.33 -5.03
N ASP A 53 -9.85 30.75 -5.29
CA ASP A 53 -11.01 29.87 -5.33
C ASP A 53 -11.22 29.27 -6.74
N PRO A 54 -12.12 28.30 -6.91
CA PRO A 54 -12.35 27.69 -8.23
C PRO A 54 -12.81 28.70 -9.30
N ASP A 55 -13.62 29.69 -8.93
CA ASP A 55 -14.15 30.71 -9.84
C ASP A 55 -13.03 31.67 -10.26
N ASP A 56 -12.23 32.13 -9.31
CA ASP A 56 -11.06 32.97 -9.57
C ASP A 56 -10.03 32.27 -10.43
N LEU A 57 -9.78 30.99 -10.19
CA LEU A 57 -8.84 30.21 -11.00
C LEU A 57 -9.30 30.14 -12.47
N VAL A 58 -10.55 29.78 -12.72
CA VAL A 58 -11.10 29.67 -14.08
C VAL A 58 -11.15 31.05 -14.75
N ARG A 59 -11.49 32.09 -14.01
CA ARG A 59 -11.56 33.46 -14.54
C ARG A 59 -10.19 34.02 -14.92
N GLN A 60 -9.16 33.73 -14.12
CA GLN A 60 -7.80 34.29 -14.32
C GLN A 60 -6.95 33.44 -15.27
N GLN A 61 -7.08 32.10 -15.23
CA GLN A 61 -6.19 31.18 -15.91
C GLN A 61 -6.90 30.27 -16.93
N GLY A 62 -8.22 30.38 -17.05
CA GLY A 62 -9.02 29.59 -17.98
C GLY A 62 -9.41 28.20 -17.43
N PRO A 63 -10.34 27.53 -18.11
CA PRO A 63 -10.81 26.20 -17.70
C PRO A 63 -9.73 25.12 -17.75
N GLU A 64 -8.75 25.24 -18.64
CA GLU A 64 -7.65 24.28 -18.78
C GLU A 64 -6.80 24.20 -17.50
N ALA A 65 -6.66 25.31 -16.77
CA ALA A 65 -5.95 25.32 -15.49
C ALA A 65 -6.67 24.45 -14.44
N MET A 66 -7.99 24.51 -14.41
CA MET A 66 -8.82 23.68 -13.52
C MET A 66 -8.74 22.21 -13.93
N GLU A 67 -8.83 21.89 -15.22
CA GLU A 67 -8.65 20.52 -15.73
C GLU A 67 -7.27 19.97 -15.35
N GLY A 68 -6.24 20.79 -15.46
CA GLY A 68 -4.88 20.42 -15.06
C GLY A 68 -4.76 20.11 -13.55
N ILE A 69 -5.52 20.79 -12.70
CA ILE A 69 -5.55 20.53 -11.24
C ILE A 69 -6.34 19.25 -10.97
N LEU A 70 -7.50 19.07 -11.58
CA LEU A 70 -8.30 17.87 -11.45
C LEU A 70 -7.56 16.62 -11.95
N GLY A 71 -6.81 16.75 -13.07
CA GLY A 71 -5.99 15.66 -13.61
C GLY A 71 -4.81 15.25 -12.72
N ARG A 72 -4.45 16.09 -11.72
CA ARG A 72 -3.41 15.82 -10.71
C ARG A 72 -4.00 15.57 -9.32
N ALA A 73 -5.29 15.24 -9.26
CA ALA A 73 -5.94 14.90 -8.01
C ALA A 73 -5.24 13.69 -7.35
N ARG A 74 -5.04 13.76 -6.06
CA ARG A 74 -4.28 12.79 -5.27
C ARG A 74 -5.22 11.81 -4.59
N PRO A 75 -4.96 10.51 -4.63
CA PRO A 75 -5.80 9.51 -3.96
C PRO A 75 -5.78 9.68 -2.42
N LEU A 76 -6.85 9.26 -1.75
CA LEU A 76 -7.01 9.37 -0.30
C LEU A 76 -5.83 8.77 0.47
N ALA A 77 -5.33 7.61 0.06
CA ALA A 77 -4.21 6.95 0.72
C ALA A 77 -2.94 7.82 0.72
N GLU A 78 -2.68 8.54 -0.37
CA GLU A 78 -1.54 9.43 -0.48
C GLU A 78 -1.68 10.66 0.42
N VAL A 79 -2.84 11.29 0.41
CA VAL A 79 -3.11 12.47 1.26
C VAL A 79 -3.03 12.10 2.74
N LEU A 80 -3.56 10.95 3.13
CA LEU A 80 -3.45 10.44 4.49
C LEU A 80 -2.01 10.17 4.90
N PHE A 81 -1.24 9.50 4.04
CA PHE A 81 0.16 9.21 4.32
C PHE A 81 0.98 10.50 4.49
N ASP A 82 0.83 11.46 3.58
CA ASP A 82 1.57 12.72 3.62
C ASP A 82 1.17 13.59 4.82
N ARG A 83 -0.10 13.54 5.24
CA ARG A 83 -0.54 14.17 6.48
C ARG A 83 0.26 13.66 7.67
N GLU A 84 0.29 12.34 7.86
CA GLU A 84 1.00 11.75 9.00
C GLU A 84 2.52 11.94 8.88
N TRP A 85 3.06 11.83 7.67
CA TRP A 85 4.48 12.07 7.42
C TRP A 85 4.91 13.49 7.80
N SER A 86 4.09 14.49 7.54
CA SER A 86 4.39 15.90 7.79
C SER A 86 4.27 16.32 9.27
N THR A 87 3.80 15.46 10.16
CA THR A 87 3.58 15.79 11.56
C THR A 87 4.86 15.82 12.41
N GLY A 88 5.97 15.26 11.93
CA GLY A 88 7.18 15.15 12.74
C GLY A 88 8.46 14.90 11.97
N ASP A 89 9.53 14.79 12.75
CA ASP A 89 10.85 14.38 12.31
C ASP A 89 11.05 12.88 12.61
N TRP A 90 11.35 12.10 11.57
CA TRP A 90 11.46 10.64 11.61
C TRP A 90 12.91 10.16 11.51
N SER A 91 13.84 10.94 12.07
CA SER A 91 15.29 10.68 12.00
C SER A 91 15.72 9.48 12.86
N THR A 92 15.07 9.26 14.02
CA THR A 92 15.46 8.18 14.94
C THR A 92 14.56 6.95 14.82
N PRO A 93 15.03 5.74 15.16
CA PRO A 93 14.23 4.52 15.14
C PRO A 93 12.96 4.61 15.98
N GLU A 94 13.01 5.26 17.16
CA GLU A 94 11.87 5.41 18.05
C GLU A 94 10.79 6.31 17.44
N ARG A 95 11.20 7.39 16.77
CA ARG A 95 10.29 8.28 16.05
C ARG A 95 9.66 7.58 14.86
N ARG A 96 10.43 6.79 14.11
CA ARG A 96 9.92 5.95 13.02
C ARG A 96 8.86 4.96 13.51
N ALA A 97 9.12 4.29 14.64
CA ALA A 97 8.14 3.42 15.28
C ALA A 97 6.87 4.19 15.71
N GLY A 98 7.03 5.45 16.13
CA GLY A 98 5.91 6.37 16.41
C GLY A 98 5.04 6.62 15.18
N LEU A 99 5.64 6.95 14.04
CA LEU A 99 4.91 7.13 12.78
C LEU A 99 4.18 5.85 12.34
N GLU A 100 4.85 4.69 12.42
CA GLU A 100 4.22 3.41 12.10
C GLU A 100 3.00 3.13 12.98
N LYS A 101 3.07 3.53 14.25
CA LYS A 101 1.93 3.41 15.17
C LYS A 101 0.78 4.32 14.73
N GLN A 102 1.06 5.59 14.43
CA GLN A 102 0.05 6.57 13.96
C GLN A 102 -0.63 6.08 12.69
N LEU A 103 0.13 5.62 11.69
CA LEU A 103 -0.43 5.07 10.46
C LEU A 103 -1.30 3.84 10.70
N ARG A 104 -0.89 2.93 11.60
CA ARG A 104 -1.71 1.77 11.99
C ARG A 104 -3.02 2.19 12.68
N GLU A 105 -2.99 3.21 13.51
CA GLU A 105 -4.19 3.77 14.14
C GLU A 105 -5.15 4.35 13.10
N CYS A 106 -4.64 5.07 12.10
CA CYS A 106 -5.46 5.57 10.99
C CYS A 106 -6.08 4.42 10.18
N VAL A 107 -5.28 3.41 9.82
CA VAL A 107 -5.74 2.23 9.08
C VAL A 107 -6.78 1.43 9.88
N SER A 108 -6.68 1.39 11.21
CA SER A 108 -7.64 0.68 12.06
C SER A 108 -9.07 1.26 12.02
N LYS A 109 -9.22 2.54 11.62
CA LYS A 109 -10.52 3.19 11.43
C LYS A 109 -11.28 2.66 10.21
N ILE A 110 -10.60 2.02 9.26
CA ILE A 110 -11.21 1.43 8.07
C ILE A 110 -12.01 0.20 8.49
N ALA A 111 -13.32 0.19 8.21
CA ALA A 111 -14.20 -0.89 8.63
C ALA A 111 -13.94 -2.19 7.84
N ASP A 112 -13.77 -2.08 6.52
CA ASP A 112 -13.53 -3.23 5.65
C ASP A 112 -12.13 -3.83 5.85
N PRO A 113 -12.01 -5.14 6.15
CA PRO A 113 -10.72 -5.77 6.44
C PRO A 113 -9.81 -5.90 5.20
N ALA A 114 -10.37 -6.04 4.00
CA ALA A 114 -9.58 -6.15 2.77
C ALA A 114 -8.94 -4.80 2.43
N ILE A 115 -9.71 -3.72 2.47
CA ILE A 115 -9.20 -2.36 2.27
C ILE A 115 -8.14 -2.03 3.32
N ARG A 116 -8.40 -2.37 4.59
CA ARG A 116 -7.44 -2.20 5.69
C ARG A 116 -6.11 -2.89 5.39
N GLY A 117 -6.16 -4.12 4.86
CA GLY A 117 -4.97 -4.87 4.45
C GLY A 117 -4.18 -4.17 3.35
N HIS A 118 -4.85 -3.66 2.32
CA HIS A 118 -4.22 -2.92 1.23
C HIS A 118 -3.61 -1.60 1.68
N TYR A 119 -4.29 -0.83 2.54
CA TYR A 119 -3.72 0.40 3.12
C TYR A 119 -2.48 0.13 3.96
N ALA A 120 -2.50 -0.90 4.80
CA ALA A 120 -1.33 -1.29 5.59
C ALA A 120 -0.13 -1.67 4.71
N GLN A 121 -0.38 -2.38 3.62
CA GLN A 121 0.65 -2.77 2.66
C GLN A 121 1.21 -1.56 1.89
N ASP A 122 0.36 -0.67 1.40
CA ASP A 122 0.76 0.55 0.69
C ASP A 122 1.62 1.45 1.60
N PHE A 123 1.20 1.67 2.84
CA PHE A 123 1.95 2.48 3.79
C PHE A 123 3.30 1.86 4.15
N ALA A 124 3.38 0.55 4.32
CA ALA A 124 4.64 -0.13 4.54
C ALA A 124 5.60 0.03 3.34
N GLN A 125 5.07 0.00 2.13
CA GLN A 125 5.86 0.22 0.91
C GLN A 125 6.36 1.68 0.83
N ARG A 126 5.51 2.67 1.09
CA ARG A 126 5.88 4.10 1.11
C ARG A 126 6.94 4.40 2.17
N LEU A 127 6.80 3.83 3.36
CA LEU A 127 7.79 3.97 4.42
C LEU A 127 9.15 3.40 4.01
N ARG A 128 9.17 2.21 3.40
CA ARG A 128 10.42 1.61 2.88
C ARG A 128 11.08 2.50 1.82
N ALA A 129 10.29 3.06 0.90
CA ALA A 129 10.80 3.97 -0.12
C ALA A 129 11.41 5.22 0.53
N LYS A 130 10.68 5.90 1.42
CA LYS A 130 11.14 7.11 2.12
C LYS A 130 12.38 6.88 2.98
N TRP A 131 12.44 5.77 3.72
CA TRP A 131 13.61 5.45 4.55
C TRP A 131 14.77 4.87 3.76
N GLY A 132 14.51 4.17 2.67
CA GLY A 132 15.54 3.70 1.74
C GLY A 132 16.26 4.83 1.03
N GLU A 133 15.56 5.91 0.70
CA GLU A 133 16.15 7.14 0.17
C GLU A 133 17.02 7.86 1.21
N GLN A 134 16.59 7.89 2.48
CA GLN A 134 17.37 8.45 3.59
C GLN A 134 18.50 7.52 4.06
N GLY A 135 18.40 6.22 3.79
CA GLY A 135 19.34 5.18 4.22
C GLY A 135 20.59 5.04 3.35
N LYS A 136 20.81 5.90 2.37
CA LYS A 136 22.15 6.12 1.78
C LYS A 136 22.99 6.95 2.75
N TRP A 137 23.12 6.44 3.97
CA TRP A 137 24.17 6.90 4.86
C TRP A 137 25.49 6.61 4.15
N ASN A 138 26.28 7.68 3.93
CA ASN A 138 27.63 7.64 3.41
C ASN A 138 28.53 6.81 4.35
N GLY A 139 28.33 5.52 4.35
CA GLY A 139 29.25 4.51 4.85
C GLY A 139 30.42 4.36 3.89
N GLN A 140 31.01 5.46 3.43
CA GLN A 140 32.37 5.49 2.93
C GLN A 140 33.34 5.46 4.12
N GLY A 141 33.18 4.44 4.95
CA GLY A 141 34.26 3.93 5.76
C GLY A 141 35.26 3.35 4.78
N LYS A 142 36.39 4.03 4.58
CA LYS A 142 37.58 3.50 3.90
C LYS A 142 37.78 2.06 4.34
N ALA A 143 37.51 1.11 3.42
CA ALA A 143 38.07 -0.23 3.54
C ALA A 143 39.56 -0.06 3.48
N ALA A 144 40.23 -0.04 4.63
CA ALA A 144 41.65 -0.25 4.75
C ALA A 144 41.90 -1.64 4.18
N SER A 145 42.47 -1.67 3.00
CA SER A 145 43.08 -2.86 2.39
C SER A 145 44.29 -3.22 3.21
N GLY A 146 44.07 -4.02 4.24
CA GLY A 146 45.09 -4.67 5.04
C GLY A 146 44.82 -6.16 4.98
N SER A 147 45.35 -6.84 3.98
CA SER A 147 45.47 -8.29 3.99
C SER A 147 46.48 -8.66 5.08
N PRO A 148 46.08 -9.38 6.12
CA PRO A 148 47.10 -10.02 6.96
C PRO A 148 47.62 -11.23 6.21
N ALA A 149 48.95 -11.19 5.93
CA ALA A 149 49.71 -12.29 5.45
C ALA A 149 49.52 -13.53 6.37
N ARG A 150 49.19 -14.64 5.76
CA ARG A 150 49.07 -15.95 6.39
C ARG A 150 50.45 -16.44 6.75
N PRO A 151 50.82 -16.68 8.02
CA PRO A 151 52.04 -17.37 8.34
C PRO A 151 51.85 -18.86 8.04
N SER A 152 52.75 -19.39 7.21
CA SER A 152 52.96 -20.81 6.98
C SER A 152 53.41 -21.50 8.29
N GLN A 153 52.57 -22.37 8.84
CA GLN A 153 52.98 -23.29 9.90
C GLN A 153 53.28 -24.65 9.30
N THR A 154 54.56 -24.98 9.39
CA THR A 154 55.15 -26.31 9.31
C THR A 154 54.54 -27.25 10.34
N GLN A 155 54.10 -28.42 9.87
CA GLN A 155 53.73 -29.54 10.74
C GLN A 155 54.96 -30.15 11.39
N PRO A 156 54.84 -30.67 12.61
CA PRO A 156 55.43 -31.96 12.97
C PRO A 156 54.40 -32.91 13.59
N GLY A 157 54.59 -34.12 13.21
CA GLY A 157 53.92 -35.36 13.42
C GLY A 157 53.36 -35.74 14.79
N GLY A 158 52.40 -36.64 14.70
CA GLY A 158 52.31 -37.83 15.55
C GLY A 158 51.51 -37.67 16.83
N ARG A 159 50.32 -38.23 16.87
CA ARG A 159 49.96 -39.37 17.73
C ARG A 159 48.47 -39.71 17.54
N GLN A 160 48.27 -40.92 17.06
CA GLN A 160 46.99 -41.60 17.12
C GLN A 160 46.64 -41.89 18.58
N THR A 161 45.44 -41.49 19.02
CA THR A 161 44.78 -42.11 20.16
C THR A 161 43.39 -42.51 19.72
N SER A 162 43.24 -43.82 19.57
CA SER A 162 42.03 -44.54 19.35
C SER A 162 41.13 -44.44 20.57
N TRP A 163 39.90 -43.97 20.41
CA TRP A 163 38.82 -44.15 21.39
C TRP A 163 37.92 -45.29 20.91
N PRO A 164 37.54 -46.24 21.78
CA PRO A 164 36.76 -47.41 21.38
C PRO A 164 35.27 -47.06 21.25
N ASN A 165 34.74 -47.46 20.13
CA ASN A 165 33.33 -47.47 19.83
C ASN A 165 32.64 -48.61 20.61
N LYS A 166 31.84 -48.30 21.60
CA LYS A 166 30.92 -49.23 22.27
C LYS A 166 29.56 -48.62 22.32
N PHE A 167 28.71 -49.03 21.43
CA PHE A 167 27.34 -49.40 21.67
C PHE A 167 26.71 -49.85 20.34
N ALA A 168 26.93 -51.14 20.05
CA ALA A 168 26.07 -51.88 19.14
C ALA A 168 24.88 -52.38 19.95
N GLY A 169 23.72 -51.90 19.61
CA GLY A 169 22.40 -52.36 20.14
C GLY A 169 21.51 -52.75 18.97
N ASN A 170 21.40 -54.01 18.81
CA ASN A 170 20.61 -54.78 17.86
C ASN A 170 19.09 -54.52 18.06
N GLY A 171 18.31 -54.37 17.02
CA GLY A 171 16.85 -54.26 17.09
C GLY A 171 16.21 -54.39 15.72
N GLN A 172 15.98 -55.63 15.38
CA GLN A 172 15.30 -56.14 14.20
C GLN A 172 13.80 -55.86 14.24
N GLY A 173 13.16 -55.56 13.09
CA GLY A 173 11.81 -56.00 12.87
C GLY A 173 10.84 -54.95 12.38
N GLY A 174 10.27 -55.19 11.21
CA GLY A 174 8.90 -54.79 10.96
C GLY A 174 8.61 -54.09 9.63
N ARG A 175 8.37 -54.91 8.63
CA ARG A 175 7.65 -54.64 7.37
C ARG A 175 6.41 -53.78 7.56
N GLY A 176 6.13 -52.91 6.57
CA GLY A 176 4.83 -52.29 6.45
C GLY A 176 4.73 -51.36 5.26
N ASN A 177 4.76 -51.94 4.08
CA ASN A 177 4.44 -51.28 2.81
C ASN A 177 2.92 -51.14 2.74
N GLN A 178 2.38 -49.94 2.71
CA GLN A 178 1.05 -49.71 2.11
C GLN A 178 0.96 -48.34 1.47
N ARG A 179 0.91 -48.38 0.16
CA ARG A 179 0.44 -47.35 -0.75
C ARG A 179 -1.02 -47.02 -0.39
N PHE A 180 -1.31 -45.74 -0.28
CA PHE A 180 -2.63 -45.23 -0.59
C PHE A 180 -2.50 -44.10 -1.61
N ASN A 181 -2.54 -44.55 -2.87
CA ASN A 181 -3.10 -43.74 -3.95
C ASN A 181 -4.60 -43.72 -3.74
N ASN A 182 -5.19 -42.61 -3.48
CA ASN A 182 -6.56 -42.35 -3.85
C ASN A 182 -6.78 -40.83 -3.95
N MET A 183 -6.65 -40.34 -5.16
CA MET A 183 -7.03 -39.01 -5.58
C MET A 183 -8.27 -39.19 -6.46
N PRO A 184 -9.45 -38.69 -6.09
CA PRO A 184 -10.59 -38.71 -6.99
C PRO A 184 -10.45 -37.65 -8.09
N PRO A 185 -11.03 -37.92 -9.30
CA PRO A 185 -10.82 -37.09 -10.48
C PRO A 185 -11.58 -35.76 -10.44
N GLY A 186 -11.00 -34.81 -11.15
CA GLY A 186 -11.39 -33.43 -11.24
C GLY A 186 -12.84 -33.16 -11.65
N ARG A 187 -13.37 -32.08 -11.12
CA ARG A 187 -14.56 -31.43 -11.65
C ARG A 187 -14.16 -30.45 -12.76
N PRO A 188 -14.87 -30.40 -13.86
CA PRO A 188 -14.58 -29.52 -14.98
C PRO A 188 -14.95 -28.06 -14.62
N ASN A 189 -14.08 -27.17 -15.05
CA ASN A 189 -14.24 -25.74 -15.06
C ASN A 189 -15.39 -25.35 -16.01
N PRO A 190 -16.41 -24.60 -15.61
CA PRO A 190 -17.37 -24.07 -16.57
C PRO A 190 -16.74 -22.86 -17.29
N SER A 191 -16.38 -23.11 -18.53
CA SER A 191 -16.04 -22.14 -19.56
C SER A 191 -17.16 -21.12 -19.76
N SER A 192 -16.73 -19.88 -19.85
CA SER A 192 -17.30 -18.75 -20.57
C SER A 192 -18.55 -19.07 -21.41
N SER A 193 -19.67 -18.50 -21.02
CA SER A 193 -20.77 -18.25 -21.94
C SER A 193 -21.04 -16.76 -21.99
N LEU A 194 -20.68 -16.19 -23.15
CA LEU A 194 -21.13 -14.93 -23.66
C LEU A 194 -22.67 -14.87 -23.61
N LEU A 195 -23.20 -13.94 -22.84
CA LEU A 195 -24.55 -13.45 -23.06
C LEU A 195 -24.49 -12.04 -23.61
N LYS A 196 -24.58 -12.00 -24.95
CA LYS A 196 -25.07 -10.82 -25.67
C LYS A 196 -26.54 -10.68 -25.30
N SER A 197 -26.94 -9.57 -24.73
CA SER A 197 -28.30 -9.07 -24.77
C SER A 197 -28.26 -7.64 -25.29
N SER A 198 -28.56 -7.56 -26.49
CA SER A 198 -29.40 -6.72 -27.35
C SER A 198 -29.86 -5.39 -26.73
N LEU A 199 -29.50 -4.38 -27.52
CA LEU A 199 -30.12 -3.05 -27.57
C LEU A 199 -31.65 -3.17 -27.57
N VAL A 200 -32.27 -2.38 -26.74
CA VAL A 200 -33.61 -1.85 -27.00
C VAL A 200 -33.50 -0.32 -26.97
N SER A 201 -33.64 0.22 -28.17
CA SER A 201 -34.00 1.60 -28.39
C SER A 201 -35.36 1.88 -27.76
N GLY A 202 -35.46 2.97 -27.05
CA GLY A 202 -36.69 3.48 -26.51
C GLY A 202 -36.63 4.99 -26.46
N ASP A 203 -37.30 5.54 -27.39
CA ASP A 203 -37.66 6.89 -27.76
C ASP A 203 -37.68 7.98 -26.71
N ALA A 204 -37.30 9.14 -27.20
CA ALA A 204 -37.49 10.48 -26.70
C ALA A 204 -38.95 10.76 -26.29
N ILE A 205 -39.10 11.37 -25.10
CA ILE A 205 -40.26 12.26 -24.88
C ILE A 205 -39.71 13.55 -24.30
N ALA A 206 -39.71 14.55 -25.14
CA ALA A 206 -39.62 15.96 -24.78
C ALA A 206 -40.91 16.36 -24.07
N ALA A 207 -40.81 17.07 -22.96
CA ALA A 207 -41.91 17.83 -22.38
C ALA A 207 -41.52 19.30 -22.23
N PRO A 208 -42.39 20.22 -22.57
CA PRO A 208 -42.05 21.64 -22.73
C PRO A 208 -42.12 22.39 -21.40
N TYR A 209 -41.26 23.37 -21.30
CA TYR A 209 -41.36 24.50 -20.38
C TYR A 209 -42.60 25.32 -20.71
N ARG A 210 -43.42 25.65 -19.70
CA ARG A 210 -44.35 26.78 -19.69
C ARG A 210 -44.33 27.47 -18.35
N GLU A 211 -44.00 28.74 -18.47
CA GLU A 211 -44.35 29.94 -17.68
C GLU A 211 -44.28 29.84 -16.15
#